data_38f7f015cc4af5b6ed8f520471254111
#
_entry.id   38f7f015cc4af5b6ed8f520471254111
#
_cell.length_a   1.000
_cell.length_b   1.000
_cell.length_c   1.000
_cell.angle_alpha   90.00
_cell.angle_beta   90.00
_cell.angle_gamma   90.00
#
_symmetry.space_group_name_H-M   'P 1'
#
loop_
_entity.id
_entity.type
_entity.pdbx_description
1 polymer ?
#
loop_
_entity_poly.entity_id
_entity_poly.type
_entity_poly.pdbx_seq_one_letter_code
_entity_poly.pdbx_strand_id
1 'polypeptide(L)'
;EIVALKGLGGFHIACLPEDAPVLRLRERKKRPAKPFALMIRDDLVAEGLVTLSPYSRQLLNSPRRPIVICPHKHLSGISPYVAPSQDSLGIMLPYTPLHHLIMEELPVLVMTSANLSDEPLVSENGEALAKLKGVADLLLVHDRPITMKIDDSVVATAGKRSILLRRGRGYVPHPVMTKREMPQILAAGAEMRSTFSLARGRTIYPSQYIGDLKQLDSAIYYEKALRHFLKLFDLRPTLLAADLHPSFACTGIAKKVIGVPENTLLV
;
A
#
# COMPACT_ATOMS: atom_id res chain seq x y z
N GLU A 1 20.20 12.63 -6.24
CA GLU A 1 18.90 12.97 -6.85
C GLU A 1 17.77 12.14 -6.26
N ILE A 2 16.53 12.63 -6.37
CA ILE A 2 15.30 11.95 -5.99
C ILE A 2 14.54 11.66 -7.29
N VAL A 3 14.18 10.39 -7.52
CA VAL A 3 13.55 9.95 -8.76
C VAL A 3 12.15 9.41 -8.48
N ALA A 4 11.15 9.83 -9.24
CA ALA A 4 9.83 9.21 -9.24
C ALA A 4 9.76 8.13 -10.31
N LEU A 5 9.42 6.91 -9.92
CA LEU A 5 9.37 5.71 -10.78
C LEU A 5 7.92 5.24 -10.92
N LYS A 6 7.42 5.10 -12.14
CA LYS A 6 6.10 4.52 -12.37
C LYS A 6 6.15 3.01 -12.13
N GLY A 7 5.42 2.52 -11.13
CA GLY A 7 5.30 1.11 -10.77
C GLY A 7 4.03 0.44 -11.32
N LEU A 8 3.59 -0.66 -10.68
CA LEU A 8 2.37 -1.40 -11.06
C LEU A 8 1.08 -0.74 -10.56
N GLY A 9 1.09 -0.20 -9.35
CA GLY A 9 -0.10 0.36 -8.69
C GLY A 9 -0.06 1.86 -8.50
N GLY A 10 1.00 2.52 -8.91
CA GLY A 10 1.26 3.94 -8.77
C GLY A 10 2.74 4.25 -8.89
N PHE A 11 3.09 5.50 -8.65
CA PHE A 11 4.48 5.93 -8.61
C PHE A 11 5.12 5.67 -7.27
N HIS A 12 6.42 5.37 -7.29
CA HIS A 12 7.30 5.39 -6.14
C HIS A 12 8.26 6.57 -6.23
N ILE A 13 8.71 7.05 -5.10
CA ILE A 13 9.81 8.00 -5.01
C ILE A 13 11.01 7.27 -4.43
N ALA A 14 12.13 7.33 -5.13
CA ALA A 14 13.35 6.64 -4.79
C ALA A 14 14.52 7.61 -4.60
N CYS A 15 15.42 7.29 -3.67
CA CYS A 15 16.73 7.93 -3.52
C CYS A 15 17.72 6.96 -2.87
N LEU A 16 19.00 7.31 -2.88
CA LEU A 16 20.02 6.56 -2.13
C LEU A 16 19.73 6.63 -0.63
N PRO A 17 20.06 5.56 0.14
CA PRO A 17 19.81 5.47 1.56
C PRO A 17 20.85 6.21 2.41
N GLU A 18 21.36 7.33 1.92
CA GLU A 18 22.37 8.20 2.54
C GLU A 18 21.69 9.39 3.24
N ASP A 19 22.39 10.05 4.15
CA ASP A 19 21.83 11.14 4.96
C ASP A 19 21.26 12.28 4.11
N ALA A 20 22.04 12.83 3.19
CA ALA A 20 21.62 14.01 2.43
C ALA A 20 20.41 13.75 1.51
N PRO A 21 20.36 12.66 0.70
CA PRO A 21 19.17 12.34 -0.09
C PRO A 21 17.93 12.07 0.77
N VAL A 22 18.10 11.33 1.87
CA VAL A 22 16.97 10.96 2.75
C VAL A 22 16.39 12.16 3.46
N LEU A 23 17.22 13.05 4.00
CA LEU A 23 16.78 14.30 4.64
C LEU A 23 16.06 15.21 3.65
N ARG A 24 16.60 15.38 2.44
CA ARG A 24 15.95 16.13 1.36
C ARG A 24 14.58 15.53 1.00
N LEU A 25 14.50 14.20 0.91
CA LEU A 25 13.21 13.52 0.64
C LEU A 25 12.20 13.74 1.77
N ARG A 26 12.64 13.72 3.03
CA ARG A 26 11.77 14.01 4.18
C ARG A 26 11.21 15.42 4.13
N GLU A 27 12.07 16.40 3.86
CA GLU A 27 11.69 17.79 3.74
C GLU A 27 10.66 17.99 2.62
N ARG A 28 10.96 17.52 1.41
CA ARG A 28 10.10 17.67 0.23
C ARG A 28 8.74 16.96 0.38
N LYS A 29 8.71 15.81 1.07
CA LYS A 29 7.46 15.07 1.38
C LYS A 29 6.76 15.56 2.63
N LYS A 30 7.31 16.52 3.38
CA LYS A 30 6.81 16.95 4.69
C LYS A 30 6.53 15.75 5.63
N ARG A 31 7.47 14.82 5.66
CA ARG A 31 7.35 13.54 6.37
C ARG A 31 8.45 13.37 7.42
N PRO A 32 8.31 13.99 8.61
CA PRO A 32 9.41 14.12 9.58
C PRO A 32 9.83 12.78 10.20
N ALA A 33 8.90 11.88 10.54
CA ALA A 33 9.20 10.71 11.36
C ALA A 33 8.78 9.36 10.75
N LYS A 34 7.73 9.30 9.93
CA LYS A 34 7.22 8.02 9.39
C LYS A 34 8.31 7.28 8.59
N PRO A 35 8.66 6.01 8.91
CA PRO A 35 9.72 5.26 8.24
C PRO A 35 9.53 5.16 6.73
N PHE A 36 10.62 5.12 5.99
CA PHE A 36 10.66 4.71 4.59
C PHE A 36 10.95 3.22 4.49
N ALA A 37 10.47 2.58 3.44
CA ALA A 37 10.88 1.24 3.07
C ALA A 37 12.14 1.28 2.21
N LEU A 38 12.89 0.18 2.22
CA LEU A 38 14.01 -0.04 1.32
C LEU A 38 13.65 -1.11 0.30
N MET A 39 13.90 -0.85 -0.97
CA MET A 39 14.01 -1.88 -1.97
C MET A 39 15.45 -2.36 -1.99
N ILE A 40 15.65 -3.66 -1.95
CA ILE A 40 16.95 -4.31 -1.90
C ILE A 40 17.04 -5.34 -3.01
N ARG A 41 18.24 -5.52 -3.58
CA ARG A 41 18.45 -6.40 -4.73
C ARG A 41 18.09 -7.86 -4.44
N ASP A 42 18.59 -8.40 -3.35
CA ASP A 42 18.52 -9.81 -3.02
C ASP A 42 18.67 -10.11 -1.51
N ASP A 43 18.61 -11.38 -1.16
CA ASP A 43 18.73 -11.85 0.22
C ASP A 43 20.12 -11.59 0.85
N LEU A 44 21.19 -11.58 0.05
CA LEU A 44 22.54 -11.29 0.57
C LEU A 44 22.64 -9.85 1.05
N VAL A 45 22.07 -8.93 0.25
CA VAL A 45 21.96 -7.51 0.66
C VAL A 45 21.09 -7.38 1.91
N ALA A 46 19.96 -8.10 1.96
CA ALA A 46 19.08 -8.11 3.14
C ALA A 46 19.81 -8.52 4.42
N GLU A 47 20.61 -9.58 4.36
CA GLU A 47 21.38 -10.10 5.50
C GLU A 47 22.40 -9.10 6.03
N GLY A 48 22.93 -8.23 5.19
CA GLY A 48 23.79 -7.12 5.61
C GLY A 48 23.06 -6.03 6.40
N LEU A 49 21.76 -5.86 6.18
CA LEU A 49 20.97 -4.74 6.71
C LEU A 49 20.12 -5.11 7.92
N VAL A 50 19.52 -6.30 7.91
CA VAL A 50 18.51 -6.73 8.90
C VAL A 50 18.75 -8.16 9.35
N THR A 51 18.13 -8.51 10.48
CA THR A 51 18.07 -9.89 10.95
C THR A 51 16.88 -10.59 10.29
N LEU A 52 17.16 -11.49 9.34
CA LEU A 52 16.14 -12.27 8.63
C LEU A 52 15.87 -13.59 9.35
N SER A 53 14.66 -13.76 9.88
CA SER A 53 14.19 -15.10 10.26
C SER A 53 13.90 -15.94 9.00
N PRO A 54 13.91 -17.29 9.09
CA PRO A 54 13.52 -18.14 7.96
C PRO A 54 12.13 -17.80 7.41
N TYR A 55 11.19 -17.44 8.28
CA TYR A 55 9.84 -17.07 7.89
C TYR A 55 9.77 -15.69 7.23
N SER A 56 10.52 -14.68 7.72
CA SER A 56 10.64 -13.38 7.06
C SER A 56 11.24 -13.51 5.67
N ARG A 57 12.26 -14.36 5.50
CA ARG A 57 12.86 -14.68 4.20
C ARG A 57 11.84 -15.31 3.24
N GLN A 58 11.04 -16.27 3.72
CA GLN A 58 9.98 -16.89 2.92
C GLN A 58 8.95 -15.86 2.44
N LEU A 59 8.52 -14.93 3.30
CA LEU A 59 7.60 -13.85 2.93
C LEU A 59 8.21 -12.90 1.90
N LEU A 60 9.44 -12.46 2.13
CA LEU A 60 10.18 -11.56 1.25
C LEU A 60 10.30 -12.14 -0.17
N ASN A 61 10.61 -13.44 -0.27
CA ASN A 61 10.76 -14.17 -1.53
C ASN A 61 9.44 -14.69 -2.12
N SER A 62 8.32 -14.52 -1.42
CA SER A 62 7.02 -14.95 -1.96
C SER A 62 6.64 -14.17 -3.22
N PRO A 63 5.80 -14.71 -4.12
CA PRO A 63 5.30 -13.97 -5.29
C PRO A 63 4.58 -12.66 -4.95
N ARG A 64 4.17 -12.49 -3.70
CA ARG A 64 3.51 -11.29 -3.19
C ARG A 64 4.47 -10.11 -3.04
N ARG A 65 5.79 -10.39 -2.84
CA ARG A 65 6.83 -9.37 -2.69
C ARG A 65 6.43 -8.21 -1.76
N PRO A 66 5.96 -8.48 -0.52
CA PRO A 66 5.55 -7.42 0.40
C PRO A 66 6.75 -6.65 0.97
N ILE A 67 6.48 -5.52 1.57
CA ILE A 67 7.41 -4.91 2.52
C ILE A 67 7.35 -5.75 3.80
N VAL A 68 8.49 -6.35 4.18
CA VAL A 68 8.63 -7.13 5.42
C VAL A 68 9.37 -6.31 6.45
N ILE A 69 8.80 -6.14 7.64
CA ILE A 69 9.44 -5.43 8.75
C ILE A 69 10.37 -6.40 9.48
N CYS A 70 11.66 -6.07 9.50
CA CYS A 70 12.71 -6.88 10.10
C CYS A 70 13.57 -6.06 11.07
N PRO A 71 14.10 -6.67 12.17
CA PRO A 71 15.01 -5.98 13.08
C PRO A 71 16.26 -5.46 12.35
N HIS A 72 16.60 -4.21 12.60
CA HIS A 72 17.71 -3.52 11.96
C HIS A 72 19.07 -3.94 12.54
N LYS A 73 20.08 -4.10 11.70
CA LYS A 73 21.48 -4.22 12.09
C LYS A 73 22.11 -2.82 12.09
N HIS A 74 22.38 -2.26 13.25
CA HIS A 74 22.82 -0.85 13.40
C HIS A 74 24.12 -0.46 12.67
N LEU A 75 24.93 -1.43 12.25
CA LEU A 75 26.17 -1.21 11.48
C LEU A 75 25.98 -1.35 9.97
N SER A 76 24.77 -1.19 9.46
CA SER A 76 24.42 -1.48 8.07
C SER A 76 24.84 -0.44 7.04
N GLY A 77 25.36 0.71 7.44
CA GLY A 77 25.68 1.82 6.52
C GLY A 77 24.46 2.54 5.94
N ILE A 78 23.25 2.26 6.46
CA ILE A 78 22.01 2.93 6.09
C ILE A 78 21.80 4.15 6.97
N SER A 79 21.42 5.28 6.37
CA SER A 79 21.09 6.51 7.08
C SER A 79 20.05 6.27 8.19
N PRO A 80 20.30 6.72 9.42
CA PRO A 80 19.34 6.62 10.52
C PRO A 80 18.02 7.36 10.22
N TYR A 81 18.07 8.32 9.30
CA TYR A 81 16.89 9.04 8.84
C TYR A 81 15.97 8.20 7.95
N VAL A 82 16.33 6.97 7.53
CA VAL A 82 15.41 6.06 6.83
C VAL A 82 14.27 5.60 7.75
N ALA A 83 14.59 5.30 9.01
CA ALA A 83 13.62 4.86 10.02
C ALA A 83 13.94 5.48 11.39
N PRO A 84 13.69 6.79 11.59
CA PRO A 84 14.05 7.49 12.82
C PRO A 84 13.41 6.83 14.05
N SER A 85 14.21 6.60 15.08
CA SER A 85 13.77 6.02 16.37
C SER A 85 13.08 4.66 16.22
N GLN A 86 13.45 3.86 15.21
CA GLN A 86 12.93 2.51 15.01
C GLN A 86 14.07 1.50 15.04
N ASP A 87 13.86 0.39 15.73
CA ASP A 87 14.78 -0.76 15.76
C ASP A 87 14.53 -1.75 14.59
N SER A 88 13.75 -1.34 13.60
CA SER A 88 13.36 -2.17 12.46
C SER A 88 13.33 -1.39 11.16
N LEU A 89 13.61 -2.08 10.06
CA LEU A 89 13.48 -1.59 8.69
C LEU A 89 12.40 -2.37 7.95
N GLY A 90 11.64 -1.67 7.12
CA GLY A 90 10.78 -2.30 6.12
C GLY A 90 11.58 -2.54 4.85
N ILE A 91 11.75 -3.78 4.45
CA ILE A 91 12.48 -4.15 3.24
C ILE A 91 11.59 -4.89 2.25
N MET A 92 11.84 -4.72 0.96
CA MET A 92 11.15 -5.45 -0.12
C MET A 92 12.11 -5.77 -1.27
N LEU A 93 11.81 -6.84 -2.01
CA LEU A 93 12.53 -7.21 -3.23
C LEU A 93 11.89 -6.57 -4.48
N PRO A 94 12.65 -6.46 -5.59
CA PRO A 94 12.15 -6.06 -6.89
C PRO A 94 10.97 -6.94 -7.33
N TYR A 95 9.98 -6.34 -8.01
CA TYR A 95 8.80 -7.05 -8.49
C TYR A 95 8.35 -6.60 -9.88
N THR A 96 9.10 -5.70 -10.52
CA THR A 96 8.93 -5.33 -11.93
C THR A 96 10.25 -5.48 -12.68
N PRO A 97 10.23 -5.68 -14.01
CA PRO A 97 11.46 -5.68 -14.80
C PRO A 97 12.30 -4.42 -14.59
N LEU A 98 11.66 -3.25 -14.54
CA LEU A 98 12.34 -1.97 -14.26
C LEU A 98 13.06 -1.98 -12.92
N HIS A 99 12.42 -2.51 -11.86
CA HIS A 99 13.07 -2.61 -10.56
C HIS A 99 14.30 -3.51 -10.60
N HIS A 100 14.23 -4.65 -11.30
CA HIS A 100 15.38 -5.55 -11.44
C HIS A 100 16.55 -4.85 -12.13
N LEU A 101 16.31 -4.16 -13.24
CA LEU A 101 17.36 -3.40 -13.97
C LEU A 101 18.01 -2.34 -13.09
N ILE A 102 17.22 -1.58 -12.34
CA ILE A 102 17.75 -0.56 -11.42
C ILE A 102 18.59 -1.20 -10.29
N MET A 103 18.10 -2.32 -9.74
CA MET A 103 18.75 -2.98 -8.61
C MET A 103 20.02 -3.76 -9.00
N GLU A 104 20.29 -3.97 -10.29
CA GLU A 104 21.59 -4.48 -10.76
C GLU A 104 22.73 -3.50 -10.43
N GLU A 105 22.47 -2.21 -10.65
CA GLU A 105 23.43 -1.12 -10.42
C GLU A 105 23.38 -0.57 -8.98
N LEU A 106 22.20 -0.49 -8.40
CA LEU A 106 21.94 0.15 -7.10
C LEU A 106 21.34 -0.88 -6.11
N PRO A 107 22.15 -1.59 -5.34
CA PRO A 107 21.67 -2.74 -4.55
C PRO A 107 20.71 -2.39 -3.41
N VAL A 108 20.64 -1.11 -3.00
CA VAL A 108 19.71 -0.62 -1.97
C VAL A 108 19.20 0.77 -2.36
N LEU A 109 17.89 0.95 -2.35
CA LEU A 109 17.24 2.23 -2.54
C LEU A 109 16.16 2.47 -1.48
N VAL A 110 16.06 3.69 -0.98
CA VAL A 110 14.82 4.13 -0.34
C VAL A 110 13.72 4.10 -1.37
N MET A 111 12.58 3.51 -1.02
CA MET A 111 11.43 3.42 -1.90
C MET A 111 10.17 3.75 -1.10
N THR A 112 9.47 4.81 -1.49
CA THR A 112 8.23 5.24 -0.83
C THR A 112 7.16 5.56 -1.86
N SER A 113 5.88 5.39 -1.49
CA SER A 113 4.76 5.75 -2.33
C SER A 113 4.81 7.23 -2.74
N ALA A 114 4.49 7.53 -4.00
CA ALA A 114 4.44 8.90 -4.51
C ALA A 114 3.06 9.50 -4.24
N ASN A 115 2.85 9.93 -3.03
CA ASN A 115 1.71 10.70 -2.60
C ASN A 115 2.17 11.84 -1.69
N LEU A 116 1.45 12.93 -1.64
CA LEU A 116 1.54 13.87 -0.54
C LEU A 116 0.85 13.25 0.69
N SER A 117 1.10 13.79 1.88
CA SER A 117 0.55 13.21 3.11
C SER A 117 -0.96 13.07 3.01
N ASP A 118 -1.44 11.84 3.26
CA ASP A 118 -2.86 11.45 3.31
C ASP A 118 -3.65 11.52 1.98
N GLU A 119 -2.98 11.81 0.86
CA GLU A 119 -3.57 11.70 -0.48
C GLU A 119 -3.44 10.27 -1.05
N PRO A 120 -4.34 9.88 -1.98
CA PRO A 120 -4.17 8.65 -2.75
C PRO A 120 -2.89 8.67 -3.58
N LEU A 121 -2.37 7.47 -3.85
CA LEU A 121 -1.17 7.27 -4.66
C LEU A 121 -1.33 7.90 -6.06
N VAL A 122 -0.31 8.62 -6.51
CA VAL A 122 -0.25 9.14 -7.89
C VAL A 122 -0.09 7.99 -8.87
N SER A 123 -0.88 7.95 -9.93
CA SER A 123 -0.89 6.83 -10.91
C SER A 123 -0.83 7.26 -12.38
N GLU A 124 -1.27 8.46 -12.70
CA GLU A 124 -1.29 8.98 -14.06
C GLU A 124 -0.06 9.83 -14.34
N ASN A 125 0.51 9.75 -15.58
CA ASN A 125 1.72 10.47 -15.94
C ASN A 125 1.52 11.99 -15.83
N GLY A 126 0.36 12.51 -16.26
CA GLY A 126 0.04 13.94 -16.16
C GLY A 126 -0.11 14.40 -14.71
N GLU A 127 -0.74 13.57 -13.86
CA GLU A 127 -0.86 13.83 -12.42
C GLU A 127 0.53 13.85 -11.76
N ALA A 128 1.44 12.93 -12.17
CA ALA A 128 2.80 12.86 -11.65
C ALA A 128 3.61 14.12 -11.97
N LEU A 129 3.52 14.60 -13.21
CA LEU A 129 4.19 15.84 -13.64
C LEU A 129 3.72 17.06 -12.83
N ALA A 130 2.43 17.11 -12.49
CA ALA A 130 1.87 18.22 -11.73
C ALA A 130 2.17 18.12 -10.23
N LYS A 131 1.86 16.96 -9.61
CA LYS A 131 1.91 16.78 -8.15
C LYS A 131 3.31 16.49 -7.60
N LEU A 132 4.20 15.89 -8.40
CA LEU A 132 5.55 15.53 -7.94
C LEU A 132 6.60 16.57 -8.28
N LYS A 133 6.22 17.67 -8.95
CA LYS A 133 7.07 18.85 -9.14
C LYS A 133 7.52 19.39 -7.77
N GLY A 134 8.83 19.49 -7.57
CA GLY A 134 9.42 19.90 -6.30
C GLY A 134 9.59 18.78 -5.27
N VAL A 135 9.05 17.58 -5.51
CA VAL A 135 9.34 16.38 -4.70
C VAL A 135 10.42 15.52 -5.36
N ALA A 136 10.27 15.19 -6.65
CA ALA A 136 11.23 14.44 -7.43
C ALA A 136 12.00 15.37 -8.37
N ASP A 137 13.29 15.07 -8.59
CA ASP A 137 14.14 15.76 -9.54
C ASP A 137 13.92 15.23 -10.96
N LEU A 138 13.62 13.92 -11.07
CA LEU A 138 13.40 13.19 -12.32
C LEU A 138 12.16 12.31 -12.22
N LEU A 139 11.48 12.11 -13.36
CA LEU A 139 10.37 11.17 -13.50
C LEU A 139 10.72 10.09 -14.53
N LEU A 140 10.72 8.84 -14.14
CA LEU A 140 10.82 7.69 -15.02
C LEU A 140 9.41 7.11 -15.25
N VAL A 141 8.88 7.31 -16.44
CA VAL A 141 7.51 6.97 -16.80
C VAL A 141 7.45 5.92 -17.90
N HIS A 142 6.33 5.24 -18.01
CA HIS A 142 5.97 4.39 -19.14
C HIS A 142 4.50 4.64 -19.53
N ASP A 143 4.11 4.18 -20.71
CA ASP A 143 2.78 4.40 -21.29
C ASP A 143 1.70 3.43 -20.82
N ARG A 144 2.07 2.32 -20.15
CA ARG A 144 1.09 1.37 -19.61
C ARG A 144 0.19 2.03 -18.57
N PRO A 145 -1.16 2.00 -18.75
CA PRO A 145 -2.07 2.59 -17.78
C PRO A 145 -2.13 1.77 -16.48
N ILE A 146 -2.35 2.47 -15.36
CA ILE A 146 -2.62 1.86 -14.07
C ILE A 146 -4.14 1.88 -13.83
N THR A 147 -4.77 0.74 -13.94
CA THR A 147 -6.24 0.61 -13.80
C THR A 147 -6.72 0.92 -12.38
N MET A 148 -5.99 0.40 -11.39
CA MET A 148 -6.30 0.57 -9.97
C MET A 148 -5.07 0.98 -9.20
N LYS A 149 -5.20 2.04 -8.41
CA LYS A 149 -4.17 2.47 -7.46
C LYS A 149 -4.02 1.41 -6.37
N ILE A 150 -2.80 0.95 -6.13
CA ILE A 150 -2.54 -0.04 -5.09
C ILE A 150 -1.14 0.19 -4.50
N ASP A 151 -1.10 0.37 -3.20
CA ASP A 151 0.14 0.55 -2.44
C ASP A 151 0.75 -0.82 -2.09
N ASP A 152 2.02 -0.83 -1.71
CA ASP A 152 2.69 -2.05 -1.27
C ASP A 152 2.12 -2.59 0.03
N SER A 153 1.95 -3.90 0.13
CA SER A 153 1.57 -4.54 1.38
C SER A 153 2.71 -4.46 2.39
N VAL A 154 2.36 -4.28 3.67
CA VAL A 154 3.31 -4.26 4.78
C VAL A 154 3.00 -5.39 5.74
N VAL A 155 4.00 -6.22 6.03
CA VAL A 155 3.87 -7.42 6.86
C VAL A 155 4.92 -7.38 7.97
N ALA A 156 4.51 -7.66 9.20
CA ALA A 156 5.39 -7.97 10.30
C ALA A 156 5.35 -9.46 10.62
N THR A 157 6.38 -9.98 11.27
CA THR A 157 6.45 -11.39 11.69
C THR A 157 6.53 -11.51 13.20
N ALA A 158 5.78 -12.47 13.76
CA ALA A 158 5.84 -12.87 15.16
C ALA A 158 6.00 -14.39 15.21
N GLY A 159 7.26 -14.86 15.37
CA GLY A 159 7.60 -16.28 15.23
C GLY A 159 7.29 -16.80 13.82
N LYS A 160 6.43 -17.82 13.72
CA LYS A 160 5.97 -18.42 12.45
C LYS A 160 4.64 -17.82 11.94
N ARG A 161 4.20 -16.68 12.49
CA ARG A 161 2.96 -16.00 12.07
C ARG A 161 3.29 -14.68 11.42
N SER A 162 2.48 -14.29 10.43
CA SER A 162 2.53 -12.97 9.81
C SER A 162 1.35 -12.12 10.26
N ILE A 163 1.62 -10.84 10.47
CA ILE A 163 0.62 -9.82 10.76
C ILE A 163 0.62 -8.87 9.57
N LEU A 164 -0.49 -8.81 8.84
CA LEU A 164 -0.66 -7.91 7.72
C LEU A 164 -1.04 -6.52 8.26
N LEU A 165 -0.07 -5.61 8.28
CA LEU A 165 -0.26 -4.24 8.79
C LEU A 165 -0.92 -3.32 7.76
N ARG A 166 -0.66 -3.56 6.47
CA ARG A 166 -1.30 -2.89 5.35
C ARG A 166 -1.55 -3.90 4.25
N ARG A 167 -2.82 -3.98 3.81
CA ARG A 167 -3.22 -4.85 2.70
C ARG A 167 -3.17 -4.07 1.39
N GLY A 168 -2.40 -4.54 0.44
CA GLY A 168 -2.20 -3.91 -0.87
C GLY A 168 -1.73 -4.91 -1.90
N ARG A 169 -0.78 -4.52 -2.73
CA ARG A 169 -0.22 -5.33 -3.81
C ARG A 169 0.24 -6.71 -3.32
N GLY A 170 -0.09 -7.75 -4.09
CA GLY A 170 0.24 -9.14 -3.82
C GLY A 170 -0.70 -9.85 -2.83
N TYR A 171 -1.47 -9.10 -2.04
CA TYR A 171 -2.52 -9.64 -1.17
C TYR A 171 -3.93 -9.35 -1.70
N VAL A 172 -4.09 -8.27 -2.42
CA VAL A 172 -5.33 -7.96 -3.14
C VAL A 172 -5.15 -8.41 -4.60
N PRO A 173 -6.16 -9.04 -5.21
CA PRO A 173 -7.53 -9.28 -4.76
C PRO A 173 -7.77 -10.67 -4.12
N HIS A 174 -6.73 -11.33 -3.59
CA HIS A 174 -6.88 -12.68 -3.02
C HIS A 174 -7.90 -12.69 -1.87
N PRO A 175 -8.81 -13.67 -1.83
CA PRO A 175 -9.82 -13.74 -0.80
C PRO A 175 -9.26 -14.25 0.55
N VAL A 176 -10.06 -14.02 1.59
CA VAL A 176 -9.95 -14.67 2.89
C VAL A 176 -11.08 -15.68 3.01
N MET A 177 -10.74 -16.91 3.37
CA MET A 177 -11.72 -17.98 3.56
C MET A 177 -12.28 -17.95 4.98
N THR A 178 -13.58 -18.20 5.11
CA THR A 178 -14.29 -18.33 6.39
C THR A 178 -14.95 -19.69 6.52
N LYS A 179 -15.22 -20.11 7.77
CA LYS A 179 -15.98 -21.34 8.04
C LYS A 179 -17.49 -21.15 7.90
N ARG A 180 -17.96 -19.91 8.00
CA ARG A 180 -19.39 -19.58 7.91
C ARG A 180 -19.78 -19.25 6.46
N GLU A 181 -20.95 -19.71 6.07
CA GLU A 181 -21.58 -19.30 4.85
C GLU A 181 -22.28 -17.95 5.03
N MET A 182 -22.08 -17.04 4.10
CA MET A 182 -22.61 -15.68 4.18
C MET A 182 -23.40 -15.33 2.93
N PRO A 183 -24.47 -14.56 3.06
CA PRO A 183 -25.10 -13.92 1.90
C PRO A 183 -24.15 -12.93 1.23
N GLN A 184 -24.60 -12.30 0.15
CA GLN A 184 -23.82 -11.22 -0.47
C GLN A 184 -23.88 -9.95 0.40
N ILE A 185 -22.76 -9.62 1.02
CA ILE A 185 -22.63 -8.53 1.98
C ILE A 185 -21.56 -7.55 1.48
N LEU A 186 -21.82 -6.25 1.61
CA LEU A 186 -20.82 -5.21 1.60
C LEU A 186 -20.56 -4.76 3.04
N ALA A 187 -19.32 -4.84 3.50
CA ALA A 187 -18.86 -4.19 4.73
C ALA A 187 -18.10 -2.92 4.35
N ALA A 188 -18.63 -1.75 4.74
CA ALA A 188 -18.12 -0.45 4.32
C ALA A 188 -16.77 -0.07 4.96
N GLY A 189 -16.43 -0.69 6.11
CA GLY A 189 -15.22 -0.35 6.85
C GLY A 189 -15.32 0.97 7.61
N ALA A 190 -14.16 1.51 8.01
CA ALA A 190 -14.07 2.73 8.80
C ALA A 190 -13.69 3.95 7.95
N GLU A 191 -13.81 5.16 8.53
CA GLU A 191 -13.49 6.43 7.88
C GLU A 191 -11.99 6.64 7.69
N MET A 192 -11.20 6.28 8.73
CA MET A 192 -9.75 6.41 8.72
C MET A 192 -9.09 5.09 8.35
N ARG A 193 -7.99 5.15 7.58
CA ARG A 193 -7.30 3.97 7.06
C ARG A 193 -8.26 2.99 6.39
N SER A 194 -9.16 3.55 5.62
CA SER A 194 -10.33 2.87 5.11
C SER A 194 -9.99 1.67 4.22
N THR A 195 -10.80 0.64 4.36
CA THR A 195 -10.93 -0.50 3.48
C THR A 195 -12.40 -0.90 3.45
N PHE A 196 -12.83 -1.61 2.41
CA PHE A 196 -14.12 -2.29 2.41
C PHE A 196 -13.91 -3.80 2.22
N SER A 197 -14.95 -4.58 2.43
CA SER A 197 -14.93 -6.00 2.13
C SER A 197 -16.24 -6.42 1.48
N LEU A 198 -16.14 -7.30 0.49
CA LEU A 198 -17.29 -7.99 -0.10
C LEU A 198 -17.29 -9.44 0.35
N ALA A 199 -18.45 -10.01 0.63
CA ALA A 199 -18.59 -11.39 1.03
C ALA A 199 -19.64 -12.13 0.21
N ARG A 200 -19.37 -13.41 -0.10
CA ARG A 200 -20.33 -14.36 -0.69
C ARG A 200 -19.91 -15.80 -0.35
N GLY A 201 -20.85 -16.60 0.15
CA GLY A 201 -20.57 -17.97 0.57
C GLY A 201 -19.52 -18.00 1.66
N ARG A 202 -18.46 -18.76 1.47
CA ARG A 202 -17.34 -18.85 2.43
C ARG A 202 -16.16 -17.95 2.09
N THR A 203 -16.37 -16.94 1.24
CA THR A 203 -15.29 -16.12 0.71
C THR A 203 -15.53 -14.66 1.03
N ILE A 204 -14.49 -14.00 1.57
CA ILE A 204 -14.45 -12.56 1.83
C ILE A 204 -13.36 -11.97 0.93
N TYR A 205 -13.65 -10.88 0.25
CA TYR A 205 -12.74 -10.12 -0.61
C TYR A 205 -12.46 -8.75 0.03
N PRO A 206 -11.47 -8.64 0.93
CA PRO A 206 -11.08 -7.33 1.47
C PRO A 206 -10.40 -6.50 0.38
N SER A 207 -10.73 -5.21 0.34
CA SER A 207 -10.08 -4.27 -0.58
C SER A 207 -8.63 -4.00 -0.18
N GLN A 208 -7.92 -3.27 -1.04
CA GLN A 208 -6.68 -2.61 -0.69
C GLN A 208 -6.92 -1.49 0.33
N TYR A 209 -5.86 -1.10 1.01
CA TYR A 209 -5.82 0.13 1.78
C TYR A 209 -6.12 1.33 0.87
N ILE A 210 -7.06 2.17 1.26
CA ILE A 210 -7.53 3.32 0.49
C ILE A 210 -7.00 4.63 1.09
N GLY A 211 -7.06 4.77 2.40
CA GLY A 211 -6.63 5.99 3.08
C GLY A 211 -7.71 6.61 3.96
N ASP A 212 -7.58 7.89 4.24
CA ASP A 212 -8.54 8.65 5.05
C ASP A 212 -9.61 9.27 4.14
N LEU A 213 -10.88 8.91 4.35
CA LEU A 213 -12.00 9.34 3.51
C LEU A 213 -12.45 10.78 3.77
N LYS A 214 -11.89 11.46 4.77
CA LYS A 214 -12.04 12.92 4.92
C LYS A 214 -11.43 13.68 3.74
N GLN A 215 -10.48 13.07 3.04
CA GLN A 215 -9.93 13.61 1.81
C GLN A 215 -10.83 13.27 0.63
N LEU A 216 -11.26 14.26 -0.15
CA LEU A 216 -12.16 14.09 -1.28
C LEU A 216 -11.62 13.06 -2.29
N ASP A 217 -10.34 13.14 -2.63
CA ASP A 217 -9.71 12.23 -3.58
C ASP A 217 -9.76 10.76 -3.09
N SER A 218 -9.62 10.54 -1.77
CA SER A 218 -9.75 9.21 -1.16
C SER A 218 -11.19 8.70 -1.23
N ALA A 219 -12.18 9.57 -0.99
CA ALA A 219 -13.58 9.21 -1.08
C ALA A 219 -13.99 8.86 -2.53
N ILE A 220 -13.55 9.65 -3.51
CA ILE A 220 -13.74 9.36 -4.94
C ILE A 220 -13.08 8.02 -5.31
N TYR A 221 -11.86 7.79 -4.82
CA TYR A 221 -11.15 6.56 -5.09
C TYR A 221 -11.82 5.34 -4.41
N TYR A 222 -12.36 5.49 -3.20
CA TYR A 222 -13.15 4.47 -2.52
C TYR A 222 -14.36 4.03 -3.38
N GLU A 223 -15.15 4.98 -3.90
CA GLU A 223 -16.29 4.67 -4.79
C GLU A 223 -15.82 3.93 -6.04
N LYS A 224 -14.75 4.39 -6.70
CA LYS A 224 -14.16 3.76 -7.88
C LYS A 224 -13.72 2.32 -7.59
N ALA A 225 -13.02 2.11 -6.49
CA ALA A 225 -12.53 0.80 -6.07
C ALA A 225 -13.69 -0.16 -5.75
N LEU A 226 -14.70 0.32 -5.03
CA LEU A 226 -15.88 -0.47 -4.69
C LEU A 226 -16.63 -0.93 -5.95
N ARG A 227 -16.91 -0.02 -6.89
CA ARG A 227 -17.55 -0.36 -8.17
C ARG A 227 -16.71 -1.36 -8.98
N HIS A 228 -15.39 -1.20 -8.98
CA HIS A 228 -14.49 -2.14 -9.65
C HIS A 228 -14.56 -3.54 -9.04
N PHE A 229 -14.56 -3.66 -7.71
CA PHE A 229 -14.65 -4.96 -7.02
C PHE A 229 -16.00 -5.64 -7.25
N LEU A 230 -17.11 -4.89 -7.20
CA LEU A 230 -18.43 -5.43 -7.50
C LEU A 230 -18.48 -6.03 -8.90
N LYS A 231 -17.91 -5.33 -9.89
CA LYS A 231 -17.81 -5.83 -11.27
C LYS A 231 -16.86 -7.02 -11.40
N LEU A 232 -15.67 -6.95 -10.78
CA LEU A 232 -14.63 -7.97 -10.87
C LEU A 232 -15.10 -9.33 -10.34
N PHE A 233 -15.86 -9.32 -9.22
CA PHE A 233 -16.33 -10.55 -8.57
C PHE A 233 -17.77 -10.89 -8.90
N ASP A 234 -18.42 -10.11 -9.77
CA ASP A 234 -19.85 -10.23 -10.10
C ASP A 234 -20.73 -10.38 -8.84
N LEU A 235 -20.64 -9.36 -7.97
CA LEU A 235 -21.35 -9.30 -6.70
C LEU A 235 -22.41 -8.20 -6.71
N ARG A 236 -23.58 -8.53 -6.14
CA ARG A 236 -24.72 -7.63 -5.94
C ARG A 236 -25.16 -7.72 -4.49
N PRO A 237 -24.43 -7.04 -3.56
CA PRO A 237 -24.76 -7.12 -2.15
C PRO A 237 -26.19 -6.65 -1.87
N THR A 238 -26.91 -7.42 -1.07
CA THR A 238 -28.25 -7.10 -0.57
C THR A 238 -28.22 -6.64 0.88
N LEU A 239 -27.07 -6.78 1.53
CA LEU A 239 -26.84 -6.36 2.93
C LEU A 239 -25.63 -5.44 3.00
N LEU A 240 -25.74 -4.43 3.86
CA LEU A 240 -24.67 -3.49 4.19
C LEU A 240 -24.33 -3.61 5.67
N ALA A 241 -23.09 -3.92 5.97
CA ALA A 241 -22.50 -3.79 7.31
C ALA A 241 -21.68 -2.49 7.35
N ALA A 242 -21.99 -1.59 8.25
CA ALA A 242 -21.34 -0.31 8.39
C ALA A 242 -21.28 0.14 9.84
N ASP A 243 -20.35 1.04 10.15
CA ASP A 243 -20.30 1.72 11.43
C ASP A 243 -21.57 2.58 11.65
N LEU A 244 -22.04 2.64 12.87
CA LEU A 244 -23.24 3.44 13.24
C LEU A 244 -22.98 4.93 13.27
N HIS A 245 -21.75 5.37 13.02
CA HIS A 245 -21.43 6.81 13.02
C HIS A 245 -22.10 7.52 11.82
N PRO A 246 -22.97 8.53 12.07
CA PRO A 246 -23.84 9.11 11.03
C PRO A 246 -23.07 9.88 9.94
N SER A 247 -21.86 10.37 10.26
CA SER A 247 -21.09 11.23 9.34
C SER A 247 -20.01 10.50 8.56
N PHE A 248 -19.92 9.17 8.65
CA PHE A 248 -18.90 8.46 7.89
C PHE A 248 -19.22 8.42 6.40
N ALA A 249 -18.27 8.93 5.59
CA ALA A 249 -18.40 8.98 4.14
C ALA A 249 -18.48 7.58 3.52
N CYS A 250 -17.74 6.58 4.08
CA CYS A 250 -17.79 5.19 3.62
C CYS A 250 -19.22 4.63 3.61
N THR A 251 -20.00 4.90 4.65
CA THR A 251 -21.40 4.44 4.75
C THR A 251 -22.29 5.09 3.69
N GLY A 252 -22.18 6.42 3.50
CA GLY A 252 -22.93 7.14 2.48
C GLY A 252 -22.61 6.66 1.06
N ILE A 253 -21.32 6.52 0.74
CA ILE A 253 -20.85 6.01 -0.55
C ILE A 253 -21.32 4.57 -0.78
N ALA A 254 -21.21 3.70 0.23
CA ALA A 254 -21.66 2.31 0.13
C ALA A 254 -23.14 2.21 -0.18
N LYS A 255 -24.00 2.92 0.56
CA LYS A 255 -25.46 3.01 0.31
C LYS A 255 -25.78 3.44 -1.11
N LYS A 256 -25.15 4.53 -1.58
CA LYS A 256 -25.30 5.05 -2.93
C LYS A 256 -24.91 4.02 -4.01
N VAL A 257 -23.81 3.32 -3.81
CA VAL A 257 -23.25 2.39 -4.82
C VAL A 257 -24.11 1.14 -4.98
N ILE A 258 -24.63 0.57 -3.87
CA ILE A 258 -25.46 -0.65 -3.94
C ILE A 258 -26.95 -0.37 -4.03
N GLY A 259 -27.38 0.90 -3.98
CA GLY A 259 -28.78 1.28 -4.12
C GLY A 259 -29.65 0.92 -2.91
N VAL A 260 -29.08 0.86 -1.73
CA VAL A 260 -29.84 0.55 -0.50
C VAL A 260 -30.53 1.80 0.04
N PRO A 261 -31.82 1.74 0.41
CA PRO A 261 -32.54 2.87 1.01
C PRO A 261 -31.85 3.38 2.28
N GLU A 262 -31.96 4.70 2.56
CA GLU A 262 -31.29 5.34 3.70
C GLU A 262 -31.62 4.69 5.07
N ASN A 263 -32.82 4.08 5.21
CA ASN A 263 -33.29 3.43 6.45
C ASN A 263 -32.95 1.94 6.57
N THR A 264 -32.04 1.40 5.77
CA THR A 264 -31.67 -0.02 5.84
C THR A 264 -30.90 -0.31 7.12
N LEU A 265 -31.27 -1.40 7.78
CA LEU A 265 -30.65 -1.89 9.02
C LEU A 265 -29.13 -2.03 8.79
N LEU A 266 -28.38 -1.23 9.52
CA LEU A 266 -26.93 -1.35 9.64
C LEU A 266 -26.65 -2.43 10.69
N VAL A 267 -25.96 -3.48 10.32
CA VAL A 267 -25.58 -4.57 11.19
C VAL A 267 -24.11 -4.41 11.57
#